data_99144f434030debd5ecd473ddd67ffda
#
_entry.id   99144f434030debd5ecd473ddd67ffda
#
_cell.length_a   1.000
_cell.length_b   1.000
_cell.length_c   1.000
_cell.angle_alpha   90.00
_cell.angle_beta   90.00
_cell.angle_gamma   90.00
#
_symmetry.space_group_name_H-M   'P 1'
#
loop_
_entity.id
_entity.type
_entity.pdbx_description
1 polymer ?
#
loop_
_entity_poly.entity_id
_entity_poly.type
_entity_poly.pdbx_seq_one_letter_code
_entity_poly.pdbx_strand_id
1 'polypeptide(L)'
;MAYFFDEPSHTFDEYLLIPGYTGPDCIPANVNLQTPVVRYNKKAGEKCPLVMNIPMTSAVMQAVSDDKLAVALAKEGGISFIFGSQTIENQAAMVARVKAYKAGFVSSDTNIRPDQSIKELVEAIEKTGHSTVAVTEDGT
;
A
#
# COMPACT_ATOMS: atom_id res chain seq x y z
N MET A 1 30.01 -9.56 -22.15
CA MET A 1 29.74 -9.25 -23.58
C MET A 1 28.50 -8.33 -23.58
N ALA A 2 28.60 -7.18 -24.23
CA ALA A 2 27.43 -6.28 -24.33
C ALA A 2 26.44 -6.84 -25.35
N TYR A 3 25.15 -6.76 -25.04
CA TYR A 3 24.07 -7.10 -25.96
C TYR A 3 23.43 -5.81 -26.47
N PHE A 4 23.21 -5.72 -27.77
CA PHE A 4 22.58 -4.57 -28.41
C PHE A 4 21.21 -5.00 -28.94
N PHE A 5 20.19 -4.18 -28.70
CA PHE A 5 18.87 -4.36 -29.28
C PHE A 5 18.81 -3.58 -30.60
N ASP A 6 18.29 -4.22 -31.64
CA ASP A 6 18.14 -3.61 -32.97
C ASP A 6 16.87 -2.76 -33.06
N GLU A 7 15.91 -2.96 -32.15
CA GLU A 7 14.66 -2.21 -32.11
C GLU A 7 14.89 -0.87 -31.39
N PRO A 8 14.26 0.22 -31.87
CA PRO A 8 14.29 1.50 -31.18
C PRO A 8 13.68 1.37 -29.79
N SER A 9 14.32 1.98 -28.79
CA SER A 9 13.70 2.17 -27.47
C SER A 9 13.09 3.57 -27.40
N HIS A 10 11.94 3.68 -26.72
CA HIS A 10 11.18 4.91 -26.61
C HIS A 10 11.05 5.31 -25.15
N THR A 11 10.95 6.61 -24.89
CA THR A 11 10.55 7.17 -23.60
C THR A 11 9.06 7.46 -23.57
N PHE A 12 8.47 7.64 -22.40
CA PHE A 12 7.02 7.85 -22.28
C PHE A 12 6.53 9.14 -22.92
N ASP A 13 7.37 10.15 -23.03
CA ASP A 13 7.09 11.44 -23.67
C ASP A 13 7.02 11.37 -25.22
N GLU A 14 7.46 10.26 -25.80
CA GLU A 14 7.32 10.00 -27.24
C GLU A 14 5.96 9.37 -27.60
N TYR A 15 5.13 9.03 -26.59
CA TYR A 15 3.81 8.43 -26.82
C TYR A 15 2.69 9.41 -26.52
N LEU A 16 1.66 9.37 -27.35
CA LEU A 16 0.40 10.06 -27.13
C LEU A 16 -0.73 9.04 -26.96
N LEU A 17 -1.62 9.31 -26.02
CA LEU A 17 -2.84 8.52 -25.90
C LEU A 17 -3.78 8.86 -27.08
N ILE A 18 -4.23 7.85 -27.78
CA ILE A 18 -5.25 8.00 -28.81
C ILE A 18 -6.61 8.21 -28.12
N PRO A 19 -7.32 9.33 -28.39
CA PRO A 19 -8.63 9.55 -27.81
C PRO A 19 -9.62 8.44 -28.20
N GLY A 20 -10.34 7.94 -27.20
CA GLY A 20 -11.44 6.99 -27.42
C GLY A 20 -12.79 7.69 -27.56
N TYR A 21 -13.82 6.92 -27.82
CA TYR A 21 -15.19 7.42 -27.81
C TYR A 21 -15.64 7.73 -26.39
N THR A 22 -16.25 8.91 -26.20
CA THR A 22 -16.85 9.32 -24.92
C THR A 22 -18.36 9.47 -25.11
N GLY A 23 -19.13 8.64 -24.43
CA GLY A 23 -20.59 8.68 -24.44
C GLY A 23 -21.18 9.46 -23.26
N PRO A 24 -22.51 9.66 -23.20
CA PRO A 24 -23.19 10.35 -22.11
C PRO A 24 -23.05 9.66 -20.73
N ASP A 25 -22.71 8.38 -20.72
CA ASP A 25 -22.47 7.54 -19.55
C ASP A 25 -21.05 7.63 -19.00
N CYS A 26 -20.14 8.30 -19.72
CA CYS A 26 -18.77 8.56 -19.27
C CYS A 26 -18.71 9.71 -18.26
N ILE A 27 -19.33 9.51 -17.12
CA ILE A 27 -19.32 10.45 -15.98
C ILE A 27 -18.45 9.89 -14.84
N PRO A 28 -17.89 10.72 -13.95
CA PRO A 28 -16.99 10.27 -12.88
C PRO A 28 -17.58 9.15 -12.00
N ALA A 29 -18.88 9.16 -11.75
CA ALA A 29 -19.56 8.14 -10.95
C ALA A 29 -19.52 6.72 -11.58
N ASN A 30 -19.35 6.62 -12.88
CA ASN A 30 -19.29 5.36 -13.61
C ASN A 30 -17.86 4.88 -13.88
N VAL A 31 -16.84 5.68 -13.50
CA VAL A 31 -15.43 5.32 -13.71
C VAL A 31 -14.98 4.34 -12.66
N ASN A 32 -14.46 3.19 -13.10
CA ASN A 32 -13.80 2.22 -12.22
C ASN A 32 -12.29 2.28 -12.47
N LEU A 33 -11.53 2.66 -11.42
CA LEU A 33 -10.07 2.77 -11.45
C LEU A 33 -9.36 1.48 -11.02
N GLN A 34 -10.09 0.42 -10.67
CA GLN A 34 -9.48 -0.83 -10.26
C GLN A 34 -8.59 -1.41 -11.35
N THR A 35 -7.34 -1.65 -11.02
CA THR A 35 -6.31 -2.06 -11.97
C THR A 35 -5.63 -3.35 -11.51
N PRO A 36 -5.61 -4.40 -12.32
CA PRO A 36 -4.85 -5.62 -12.01
C PRO A 36 -3.35 -5.34 -12.09
N VAL A 37 -2.61 -5.75 -11.05
CA VAL A 37 -1.15 -5.55 -10.96
C VAL A 37 -0.38 -6.66 -11.65
N VAL A 38 -0.97 -7.86 -11.73
CA VAL A 38 -0.35 -9.04 -12.31
C VAL A 38 -1.19 -9.58 -13.47
N ARG A 39 -0.52 -10.28 -14.38
CA ARG A 39 -1.22 -10.96 -15.48
C ARG A 39 -2.10 -12.10 -14.93
N TYR A 40 -3.29 -12.22 -15.44
CA TYR A 40 -4.22 -13.29 -15.16
C TYR A 40 -5.08 -13.59 -16.38
N ASN A 41 -5.63 -14.79 -16.47
CA ASN A 41 -6.43 -15.19 -17.61
C ASN A 41 -7.91 -14.90 -17.36
N LYS A 42 -8.32 -13.68 -17.63
CA LYS A 42 -9.73 -13.25 -17.50
C LYS A 42 -10.68 -14.10 -18.34
N LYS A 43 -10.25 -14.55 -19.54
CA LYS A 43 -11.07 -15.40 -20.42
C LYS A 43 -11.33 -16.79 -19.86
N ALA A 44 -10.43 -17.30 -19.03
CA ALA A 44 -10.61 -18.56 -18.31
C ALA A 44 -11.38 -18.41 -16.99
N GLY A 45 -11.89 -17.21 -16.69
CA GLY A 45 -12.63 -16.95 -15.45
C GLY A 45 -11.74 -16.78 -14.20
N GLU A 46 -10.44 -16.69 -14.38
CA GLU A 46 -9.52 -16.43 -13.25
C GLU A 46 -9.76 -15.05 -12.66
N LYS A 47 -9.65 -14.96 -11.31
CA LYS A 47 -9.61 -13.69 -10.60
C LYS A 47 -8.19 -13.21 -10.49
N CYS A 48 -7.96 -11.91 -10.73
CA CYS A 48 -6.66 -11.32 -10.49
C CYS A 48 -6.31 -11.43 -8.99
N PRO A 49 -5.17 -12.02 -8.61
CA PRO A 49 -4.79 -12.19 -7.21
C PRO A 49 -4.37 -10.88 -6.54
N LEU A 50 -4.01 -9.86 -7.32
CA LEU A 50 -3.59 -8.55 -6.81
C LEU A 50 -4.17 -7.44 -7.67
N VAL A 51 -5.02 -6.60 -7.04
CA VAL A 51 -5.70 -5.47 -7.67
C VAL A 51 -5.43 -4.22 -6.86
N MET A 52 -5.11 -3.11 -7.55
CA MET A 52 -5.10 -1.76 -6.97
C MET A 52 -6.47 -1.12 -7.12
N ASN A 53 -6.87 -0.28 -6.17
CA ASN A 53 -8.11 0.50 -6.29
C ASN A 53 -7.93 1.74 -7.17
N ILE A 54 -6.71 2.30 -7.21
CA ILE A 54 -6.30 3.36 -8.14
C ILE A 54 -5.00 2.96 -8.84
N PRO A 55 -4.76 3.32 -10.10
CA PRO A 55 -3.58 2.94 -10.87
C PRO A 55 -2.36 3.82 -10.52
N MET A 56 -2.03 3.90 -9.24
CA MET A 56 -0.89 4.67 -8.75
C MET A 56 0.08 3.79 -7.98
N THR A 57 1.35 3.88 -8.36
CA THR A 57 2.47 3.19 -7.68
C THR A 57 3.58 4.17 -7.38
N SER A 58 4.39 3.88 -6.36
CA SER A 58 5.57 4.69 -6.06
C SER A 58 6.80 4.20 -6.84
N ALA A 59 7.70 5.13 -7.15
CA ALA A 59 9.01 4.78 -7.71
C ALA A 59 9.91 4.18 -6.63
N VAL A 60 10.71 3.14 -6.98
CA VAL A 60 11.60 2.42 -6.04
C VAL A 60 12.86 3.26 -5.77
N MET A 61 12.69 4.43 -5.18
CA MET A 61 13.75 5.41 -4.95
C MET A 61 13.82 5.78 -3.46
N GLN A 62 15.04 5.88 -2.92
CA GLN A 62 15.28 6.20 -1.50
C GLN A 62 14.62 7.52 -1.06
N ALA A 63 14.67 8.54 -1.90
CA ALA A 63 14.07 9.85 -1.61
C ALA A 63 12.54 9.89 -1.78
N VAL A 64 11.92 8.81 -2.26
CA VAL A 64 10.50 8.78 -2.63
C VAL A 64 9.72 7.75 -1.82
N SER A 65 10.18 6.49 -1.79
CA SER A 65 9.37 5.35 -1.37
C SER A 65 9.79 4.81 -0.01
N ASP A 66 9.55 5.59 1.04
CA ASP A 66 9.64 5.16 2.43
C ASP A 66 8.31 4.58 2.96
N ASP A 67 8.29 4.20 4.22
CA ASP A 67 7.10 3.70 4.91
C ASP A 67 5.99 4.76 5.04
N LYS A 68 6.32 6.04 5.12
CA LYS A 68 5.33 7.12 5.22
C LYS A 68 4.56 7.29 3.92
N LEU A 69 5.29 7.33 2.78
CA LEU A 69 4.64 7.37 1.47
C LEU A 69 3.84 6.08 1.22
N ALA A 70 4.35 4.92 1.64
CA ALA A 70 3.64 3.66 1.49
C ALA A 70 2.29 3.66 2.21
N VAL A 71 2.23 4.19 3.44
CA VAL A 71 0.97 4.38 4.18
C VAL A 71 0.04 5.36 3.45
N ALA A 72 0.56 6.51 3.03
CA ALA A 72 -0.24 7.53 2.34
C ALA A 72 -0.86 6.97 1.05
N LEU A 73 -0.04 6.30 0.22
CA LEU A 73 -0.48 5.73 -1.04
C LEU A 73 -1.48 4.58 -0.85
N ALA A 74 -1.28 3.75 0.17
CA ALA A 74 -2.21 2.68 0.51
C ALA A 74 -3.59 3.20 0.94
N LYS A 75 -3.65 4.33 1.64
CA LYS A 75 -4.92 5.00 2.01
C LYS A 75 -5.72 5.42 0.79
N GLU A 76 -5.05 5.85 -0.28
CA GLU A 76 -5.68 6.23 -1.55
C GLU A 76 -6.01 5.00 -2.43
N GLY A 77 -5.53 3.81 -2.07
CA GLY A 77 -5.78 2.57 -2.80
C GLY A 77 -4.72 2.18 -3.82
N GLY A 78 -3.56 2.84 -3.78
CA GLY A 78 -2.39 2.50 -4.60
C GLY A 78 -1.46 1.49 -3.93
N ILE A 79 -0.33 1.21 -4.58
CA ILE A 79 0.71 0.29 -4.10
C ILE A 79 2.07 0.99 -4.07
N SER A 80 2.79 0.84 -2.95
CA SER A 80 4.15 1.34 -2.84
C SER A 80 5.19 0.23 -2.96
N PHE A 81 6.31 0.57 -3.60
CA PHE A 81 7.51 -0.26 -3.67
C PHE A 81 8.59 0.38 -2.81
N ILE A 82 8.79 -0.12 -1.60
CA ILE A 82 9.80 0.40 -0.69
C ILE A 82 11.20 0.18 -1.28
N PHE A 83 12.03 1.23 -1.24
CA PHE A 83 13.35 1.22 -1.87
C PHE A 83 14.26 0.11 -1.32
N GLY A 84 15.11 -0.45 -2.22
CA GLY A 84 15.98 -1.58 -1.90
C GLY A 84 17.41 -1.19 -1.49
N SER A 85 17.83 0.08 -1.68
CA SER A 85 19.19 0.54 -1.33
C SER A 85 19.35 0.81 0.16
N GLN A 86 19.13 -0.23 0.98
CA GLN A 86 19.19 -0.26 2.44
C GLN A 86 19.47 -1.68 2.92
N THR A 87 19.65 -1.88 4.22
CA THR A 87 19.79 -3.23 4.78
C THR A 87 18.45 -3.97 4.78
N ILE A 88 18.49 -5.30 4.75
CA ILE A 88 17.31 -6.16 4.80
C ILE A 88 16.47 -5.86 6.05
N GLU A 89 17.14 -5.66 7.19
CA GLU A 89 16.51 -5.38 8.48
C GLU A 89 15.74 -4.06 8.45
N ASN A 90 16.32 -3.02 7.87
CA ASN A 90 15.67 -1.71 7.74
C ASN A 90 14.46 -1.78 6.81
N GLN A 91 14.58 -2.45 5.66
CA GLN A 91 13.46 -2.62 4.74
C GLN A 91 12.33 -3.43 5.38
N ALA A 92 12.67 -4.54 6.08
CA ALA A 92 11.70 -5.34 6.81
C ALA A 92 10.98 -4.53 7.90
N ALA A 93 11.71 -3.68 8.64
CA ALA A 93 11.13 -2.80 9.64
C ALA A 93 10.18 -1.76 9.02
N MET A 94 10.51 -1.20 7.85
CA MET A 94 9.60 -0.30 7.10
C MET A 94 8.32 -1.03 6.70
N VAL A 95 8.43 -2.24 6.14
CA VAL A 95 7.27 -3.06 5.77
C VAL A 95 6.42 -3.39 6.99
N ALA A 96 7.05 -3.74 8.12
CA ALA A 96 6.34 -4.02 9.36
C ALA A 96 5.53 -2.79 9.84
N ARG A 97 6.12 -1.57 9.81
CA ARG A 97 5.41 -0.34 10.17
C ARG A 97 4.21 -0.08 9.25
N VAL A 98 4.37 -0.27 7.93
CA VAL A 98 3.26 -0.13 6.98
C VAL A 98 2.15 -1.13 7.28
N LYS A 99 2.50 -2.40 7.55
CA LYS A 99 1.52 -3.45 7.85
C LYS A 99 0.86 -3.28 9.21
N ALA A 100 1.56 -2.71 10.19
CA ALA A 100 1.01 -2.39 11.49
C ALA A 100 0.12 -1.13 11.47
N TYR A 101 0.22 -0.31 10.42
CA TYR A 101 -0.59 0.89 10.31
C TYR A 101 -2.07 0.53 10.13
N LYS A 102 -2.89 1.01 11.05
CA LYS A 102 -4.35 0.74 11.07
C LYS A 102 -5.10 2.05 10.83
N ALA A 103 -5.79 2.15 9.69
CA ALA A 103 -6.63 3.30 9.37
C ALA A 103 -8.03 3.08 9.97
N GLY A 104 -8.31 3.74 11.09
CA GLY A 104 -9.67 3.97 11.58
C GLY A 104 -10.41 2.84 12.31
N PHE A 105 -9.97 1.58 12.22
CA PHE A 105 -10.49 0.47 13.05
C PHE A 105 -9.35 -0.13 13.83
N VAL A 106 -9.41 0.00 15.14
CA VAL A 106 -8.42 -0.57 16.05
C VAL A 106 -8.84 -1.99 16.38
N SER A 107 -8.34 -2.97 15.63
CA SER A 107 -7.98 -4.20 16.29
C SER A 107 -6.60 -3.94 16.90
N SER A 108 -6.57 -3.45 18.11
CA SER A 108 -5.33 -3.12 18.80
C SER A 108 -4.75 -4.40 19.37
N ASP A 109 -3.49 -4.70 19.01
CA ASP A 109 -2.71 -5.67 19.78
C ASP A 109 -2.32 -5.08 21.17
N THR A 110 -2.75 -3.83 21.42
CA THR A 110 -2.60 -3.10 22.66
C THR A 110 -3.92 -3.17 23.42
N ASN A 111 -4.20 -4.33 23.96
CA ASN A 111 -5.33 -4.52 24.86
C ASN A 111 -4.81 -4.57 26.30
N ILE A 112 -5.60 -4.07 27.22
CA ILE A 112 -5.35 -4.23 28.65
C ILE A 112 -6.54 -4.86 29.34
N ARG A 113 -6.31 -5.51 30.45
CA ARG A 113 -7.35 -6.03 31.30
C ARG A 113 -7.82 -4.97 32.30
N PRO A 114 -9.05 -5.08 32.84
CA PRO A 114 -9.59 -4.13 33.81
C PRO A 114 -8.80 -4.02 35.11
N ASP A 115 -8.02 -5.05 35.46
CA ASP A 115 -7.20 -5.15 36.65
C ASP A 115 -5.77 -4.57 36.47
N GLN A 116 -5.38 -4.18 35.27
CA GLN A 116 -4.08 -3.59 34.99
C GLN A 116 -4.02 -2.12 35.37
N SER A 117 -2.82 -1.67 35.75
CA SER A 117 -2.60 -0.30 36.21
C SER A 117 -2.49 0.70 35.07
N ILE A 118 -2.77 1.98 35.36
CA ILE A 118 -2.56 3.09 34.41
C ILE A 118 -1.10 3.18 33.96
N LYS A 119 -0.16 2.77 34.80
CA LYS A 119 1.27 2.76 34.44
C LYS A 119 1.52 1.76 33.31
N GLU A 120 0.99 0.55 33.41
CA GLU A 120 1.10 -0.48 32.35
C GLU A 120 0.41 -0.04 31.07
N LEU A 121 -0.71 0.70 31.18
CA LEU A 121 -1.37 1.32 30.03
C LEU A 121 -0.44 2.32 29.31
N VAL A 122 0.20 3.21 30.04
CA VAL A 122 1.12 4.20 29.48
C VAL A 122 2.32 3.52 28.81
N GLU A 123 2.91 2.52 29.47
CA GLU A 123 4.02 1.73 28.89
C GLU A 123 3.59 1.00 27.59
N ALA A 124 2.37 0.47 27.54
CA ALA A 124 1.82 -0.17 26.35
C ALA A 124 1.61 0.84 25.20
N ILE A 125 1.10 2.04 25.50
CA ILE A 125 0.94 3.14 24.55
C ILE A 125 2.30 3.60 23.99
N GLU A 126 3.29 3.79 24.84
CA GLU A 126 4.64 4.19 24.42
C GLU A 126 5.30 3.14 23.51
N LYS A 127 5.12 1.86 23.85
CA LYS A 127 5.69 0.74 23.08
C LYS A 127 5.05 0.56 21.73
N THR A 128 3.74 0.77 21.61
CA THR A 128 2.97 0.49 20.39
C THR A 128 2.69 1.73 19.56
N GLY A 129 2.78 2.92 20.15
CA GLY A 129 2.45 4.19 19.51
C GLY A 129 0.94 4.39 19.28
N HIS A 130 0.09 3.56 19.87
CA HIS A 130 -1.37 3.67 19.74
C HIS A 130 -1.94 4.53 20.87
N SER A 131 -2.70 5.57 20.52
CA SER A 131 -3.36 6.46 21.49
C SER A 131 -4.68 5.89 22.03
N THR A 132 -5.18 4.82 21.45
CA THR A 132 -6.43 4.16 21.85
C THR A 132 -6.14 2.72 22.24
N VAL A 133 -6.57 2.32 23.42
CA VAL A 133 -6.35 0.97 23.98
C VAL A 133 -7.72 0.40 24.35
N ALA A 134 -7.98 -0.81 23.91
CA ALA A 134 -9.19 -1.53 24.31
C ALA A 134 -9.00 -2.18 25.68
N VAL A 135 -10.02 -2.10 26.52
CA VAL A 135 -10.06 -2.83 27.78
C VAL A 135 -10.90 -4.09 27.55
N THR A 136 -10.29 -5.26 27.66
CA THR A 136 -10.93 -6.57 27.40
C THR A 136 -10.76 -7.47 28.61
N GLU A 137 -11.73 -8.37 28.87
CA GLU A 137 -11.68 -9.25 30.05
C GLU A 137 -10.54 -10.28 29.99
N ASP A 138 -10.18 -10.70 28.77
CA ASP A 138 -9.14 -11.71 28.51
C ASP A 138 -7.81 -11.12 28.02
N GLY A 139 -7.76 -9.81 27.75
CA GLY A 139 -6.55 -9.14 27.26
C GLY A 139 -6.27 -9.37 25.77
N THR A 140 -7.22 -9.92 25.00
CA THR A 140 -7.11 -10.20 23.54
C THR A 140 -8.13 -9.43 22.72
#